data_20053959cd3b6f811876a1528e226b1c
#
_entry.id   20053959cd3b6f811876a1528e226b1c
#
_cell.length_a   1.000
_cell.length_b   1.000
_cell.length_c   1.000
_cell.angle_alpha   90.00
_cell.angle_beta   90.00
_cell.angle_gamma   90.00
#
_symmetry.space_group_name_H-M   'P 1'
#
loop_
_entity.id
_entity.type
_entity.pdbx_description
1 polymer ?
#
loop_
_entity_poly.entity_id
_entity_poly.type
_entity_poly.pdbx_seq_one_letter_code
_entity_poly.pdbx_strand_id
1 'polypeptide(L)'
;MTQDDARAYVLSEARARGIAAEIVAETGRELTARAHAHRIEQLTQAVRGGIGVRVIVEGRVGYGYSEELSREALDWMLEEAVENAGLQRETGGFLPAGTATPRVETVGDRLQASLETKIQTALGFEGTLREDKRVKQVLIASYAEREWDVAVASTEGADGSYRRGVAGLMASIVMQDGSSLKQGWDDTWATDVNELDPGRTALEFTERTGRLLNARRLATGRYRAYFEPKAFAAMLAAFTAMWSGKAVAERKSPLAGRLGEVIASPMVTIVDDPALPEGLASRPVDAEGTRAMRTVLVEGGVLRSYLTNSETAKRLGVENTGHAWRSYRGTLGIGPSNLFLAAGAGVALQEGVLIAELSGLHAGTNAITGEFSVQALGLWVDDGAVAHPVEDFAVAGNFLTLLRNITAVGDRLEWDFGMRTAYGTPVVEVRELSFAGA
;
A
#
# COMPACT_ATOMS: atom_id res chain seq x y z
N MET A 1 30.81 -2.85 -10.14
CA MET A 1 30.07 -2.75 -11.42
C MET A 1 28.85 -1.84 -11.21
N THR A 2 28.26 -1.30 -12.28
CA THR A 2 26.93 -0.71 -12.20
C THR A 2 25.88 -1.81 -11.99
N GLN A 3 24.64 -1.44 -11.60
CA GLN A 3 23.57 -2.44 -11.51
C GLN A 3 23.23 -3.08 -12.85
N ASP A 4 23.32 -2.33 -13.95
CA ASP A 4 23.08 -2.87 -15.29
C ASP A 4 24.16 -3.88 -15.71
N ASP A 5 25.43 -3.57 -15.43
CA ASP A 5 26.55 -4.52 -15.66
C ASP A 5 26.39 -5.80 -14.83
N ALA A 6 26.02 -5.65 -13.55
CA ALA A 6 25.81 -6.78 -12.65
C ALA A 6 24.65 -7.69 -13.12
N ARG A 7 23.54 -7.08 -13.55
CA ARG A 7 22.39 -7.77 -14.11
C ARG A 7 22.74 -8.54 -15.36
N ALA A 8 23.43 -7.89 -16.31
CA ALA A 8 23.90 -8.51 -17.54
C ALA A 8 24.87 -9.68 -17.25
N TYR A 9 25.79 -9.48 -16.30
CA TYR A 9 26.75 -10.50 -15.89
C TYR A 9 26.05 -11.76 -15.33
N VAL A 10 25.16 -11.60 -14.35
CA VAL A 10 24.45 -12.74 -13.72
C VAL A 10 23.60 -13.50 -14.75
N LEU A 11 22.90 -12.79 -15.66
CA LEU A 11 22.14 -13.46 -16.72
C LEU A 11 23.05 -14.23 -17.69
N SER A 12 24.23 -13.68 -18.02
CA SER A 12 25.21 -14.36 -18.86
C SER A 12 25.71 -15.66 -18.22
N GLU A 13 26.08 -15.59 -16.92
CA GLU A 13 26.53 -16.75 -16.16
C GLU A 13 25.43 -17.81 -16.00
N ALA A 14 24.20 -17.41 -15.73
CA ALA A 14 23.07 -18.32 -15.66
C ALA A 14 22.83 -19.06 -16.99
N ARG A 15 22.87 -18.32 -18.12
CA ARG A 15 22.75 -18.93 -19.47
C ARG A 15 23.89 -19.87 -19.77
N ALA A 16 25.14 -19.52 -19.45
CA ALA A 16 26.30 -20.37 -19.64
C ALA A 16 26.20 -21.69 -18.86
N ARG A 17 25.55 -21.68 -17.71
CA ARG A 17 25.29 -22.84 -16.85
C ARG A 17 23.98 -23.57 -17.18
N GLY A 18 23.20 -23.10 -18.16
CA GLY A 18 21.89 -23.67 -18.51
C GLY A 18 20.82 -23.50 -17.42
N ILE A 19 20.94 -22.46 -16.60
CA ILE A 19 20.04 -22.18 -15.48
C ILE A 19 19.01 -21.13 -15.92
N ALA A 20 17.73 -21.43 -15.73
CA ALA A 20 16.66 -20.42 -15.87
C ALA A 20 16.74 -19.48 -14.67
N ALA A 21 16.98 -18.19 -14.92
CA ALA A 21 17.18 -17.17 -13.89
C ALA A 21 16.38 -15.89 -14.19
N GLU A 22 15.86 -15.29 -13.13
CA GLU A 22 15.21 -13.99 -13.12
C GLU A 22 15.85 -13.10 -12.07
N ILE A 23 16.08 -11.86 -12.40
CA ILE A 23 16.77 -10.88 -11.57
C ILE A 23 15.84 -9.72 -11.28
N VAL A 24 15.87 -9.27 -10.03
CA VAL A 24 15.37 -7.95 -9.61
C VAL A 24 16.53 -7.16 -9.04
N ALA A 25 16.89 -6.06 -9.68
CA ALA A 25 17.86 -5.09 -9.17
C ALA A 25 17.10 -3.85 -8.70
N GLU A 26 17.44 -3.33 -7.53
CA GLU A 26 16.74 -2.22 -6.91
C GLU A 26 17.72 -1.26 -6.24
N THR A 27 17.52 0.06 -6.45
CA THR A 27 18.13 1.12 -5.64
C THR A 27 17.03 1.98 -5.07
N GLY A 28 16.98 2.07 -3.75
CA GLY A 28 16.14 3.00 -3.00
C GLY A 28 16.96 4.21 -2.54
N ARG A 29 16.40 5.41 -2.69
CA ARG A 29 16.92 6.64 -2.10
C ARG A 29 15.88 7.21 -1.17
N GLU A 30 16.30 7.58 0.02
CA GLU A 30 15.43 8.15 1.04
C GLU A 30 16.06 9.45 1.55
N LEU A 31 15.21 10.47 1.69
CA LEU A 31 15.54 11.70 2.41
C LEU A 31 14.46 11.93 3.46
N THR A 32 14.82 12.25 4.68
CA THR A 32 13.88 12.67 5.73
C THR A 32 14.48 13.87 6.46
N ALA A 33 13.72 14.97 6.50
CA ALA A 33 13.98 16.12 7.34
C ALA A 33 12.93 16.18 8.44
N ARG A 34 13.31 15.95 9.69
CA ARG A 34 12.45 16.01 10.87
C ARG A 34 12.66 17.31 11.62
N ALA A 35 11.60 18.06 11.79
CA ALA A 35 11.58 19.30 12.56
C ALA A 35 11.08 19.05 13.98
N HIS A 36 11.68 19.73 14.96
CA HIS A 36 11.22 19.77 16.33
C HIS A 36 11.66 21.08 16.99
N ALA A 37 10.73 21.75 17.66
CA ALA A 37 10.96 23.03 18.36
C ALA A 37 11.64 24.08 17.44
N HIS A 38 11.07 24.27 16.24
CA HIS A 38 11.49 25.23 15.21
C HIS A 38 12.93 25.03 14.69
N ARG A 39 13.47 23.82 14.76
CA ARG A 39 14.79 23.47 14.23
C ARG A 39 14.79 22.05 13.68
N ILE A 40 15.69 21.77 12.77
CA ILE A 40 15.89 20.41 12.29
C ILE A 40 16.56 19.58 13.39
N GLU A 41 15.83 18.57 13.88
CA GLU A 41 16.31 17.58 14.84
C GLU A 41 17.10 16.47 14.15
N GLN A 42 16.63 16.05 12.97
CA GLN A 42 17.24 14.98 12.21
C GLN A 42 17.16 15.25 10.72
N LEU A 43 18.27 15.05 10.03
CA LEU A 43 18.35 15.01 8.57
C LEU A 43 18.99 13.69 8.17
N THR A 44 18.24 12.85 7.48
CA THR A 44 18.72 11.55 7.01
C THR A 44 18.70 11.51 5.50
N GLN A 45 19.80 11.08 4.91
CA GLN A 45 19.89 10.68 3.51
C GLN A 45 20.47 9.29 3.45
N ALA A 46 19.78 8.38 2.78
CA ALA A 46 20.20 6.98 2.65
C ALA A 46 20.04 6.50 1.21
N VAL A 47 21.02 5.75 0.76
CA VAL A 47 20.94 4.99 -0.49
C VAL A 47 21.15 3.54 -0.15
N ARG A 48 20.22 2.70 -0.54
CA ARG A 48 20.29 1.25 -0.33
C ARG A 48 19.92 0.56 -1.62
N GLY A 49 20.60 -0.53 -1.93
CA GLY A 49 20.29 -1.27 -3.14
C GLY A 49 20.99 -2.60 -3.18
N GLY A 50 20.63 -3.39 -4.15
CA GLY A 50 21.20 -4.69 -4.38
C GLY A 50 20.55 -5.38 -5.57
N ILE A 51 20.96 -6.60 -5.77
CA ILE A 51 20.48 -7.50 -6.81
C ILE A 51 20.04 -8.80 -6.17
N GLY A 52 18.88 -9.32 -6.59
CA GLY A 52 18.38 -10.62 -6.16
C GLY A 52 18.06 -11.50 -7.35
N VAL A 53 18.47 -12.74 -7.28
CA VAL A 53 18.21 -13.77 -8.30
C VAL A 53 17.19 -14.78 -7.82
N ARG A 54 16.28 -15.17 -8.70
CA ARG A 54 15.44 -16.36 -8.59
C ARG A 54 15.86 -17.33 -9.67
N VAL A 55 16.21 -18.56 -9.30
CA VAL A 55 16.58 -19.60 -10.24
C VAL A 55 15.58 -20.75 -10.23
N ILE A 56 15.47 -21.43 -11.37
CA ILE A 56 14.71 -22.66 -11.51
C ILE A 56 15.69 -23.78 -11.89
N VAL A 57 15.86 -24.74 -11.00
CA VAL A 57 16.71 -25.93 -11.20
C VAL A 57 15.85 -27.17 -11.02
N GLU A 58 15.67 -27.93 -12.09
CA GLU A 58 14.81 -29.15 -12.11
C GLU A 58 13.37 -28.87 -11.58
N GLY A 59 12.83 -27.70 -11.91
CA GLY A 59 11.51 -27.26 -11.44
C GLY A 59 11.45 -26.78 -9.99
N ARG A 60 12.57 -26.72 -9.29
CA ARG A 60 12.68 -26.20 -7.91
C ARG A 60 13.14 -24.75 -7.93
N VAL A 61 12.60 -23.95 -7.03
CA VAL A 61 12.86 -22.52 -6.97
C VAL A 61 13.87 -22.20 -5.89
N GLY A 62 14.94 -21.48 -6.24
CA GLY A 62 15.91 -20.98 -5.28
C GLY A 62 16.08 -19.47 -5.39
N TYR A 63 16.52 -18.84 -4.32
CA TYR A 63 16.75 -17.41 -4.21
C TYR A 63 18.12 -17.12 -3.59
N GLY A 64 18.78 -16.09 -4.12
CA GLY A 64 19.97 -15.48 -3.54
C GLY A 64 19.93 -13.97 -3.75
N TYR A 65 20.67 -13.21 -2.97
CA TYR A 65 20.79 -11.76 -3.16
C TYR A 65 22.18 -11.27 -2.74
N SER A 66 22.58 -10.13 -3.30
CA SER A 66 23.79 -9.42 -2.90
C SER A 66 23.59 -7.91 -2.93
N GLU A 67 24.19 -7.21 -1.99
CA GLU A 67 24.32 -5.74 -1.97
C GLU A 67 25.67 -5.31 -2.53
N GLU A 68 26.62 -6.23 -2.61
CA GLU A 68 27.90 -6.05 -3.25
C GLU A 68 27.84 -6.47 -4.71
N LEU A 69 28.32 -5.60 -5.62
CA LEU A 69 28.25 -5.81 -7.06
C LEU A 69 29.65 -6.17 -7.64
N SER A 70 30.48 -6.89 -6.86
CA SER A 70 31.70 -7.52 -7.37
C SER A 70 31.35 -8.84 -8.07
N ARG A 71 32.18 -9.31 -9.01
CA ARG A 71 31.95 -10.59 -9.69
C ARG A 71 31.91 -11.74 -8.70
N GLU A 72 32.81 -11.75 -7.73
CA GLU A 72 32.90 -12.78 -6.70
C GLU A 72 31.59 -12.87 -5.88
N ALA A 73 31.06 -11.72 -5.45
CA ALA A 73 29.79 -11.70 -4.71
C ALA A 73 28.59 -12.14 -5.55
N LEU A 74 28.58 -11.81 -6.85
CA LEU A 74 27.51 -12.22 -7.77
C LEU A 74 27.57 -13.70 -8.13
N ASP A 75 28.76 -14.28 -8.28
CA ASP A 75 28.95 -15.70 -8.47
C ASP A 75 28.49 -16.49 -7.26
N TRP A 76 28.89 -16.06 -6.07
CA TRP A 76 28.43 -16.64 -4.80
C TRP A 76 26.91 -16.56 -4.64
N MET A 77 26.30 -15.42 -4.94
CA MET A 77 24.83 -15.23 -4.92
C MET A 77 24.12 -16.24 -5.85
N LEU A 78 24.65 -16.45 -7.05
CA LEU A 78 24.07 -17.39 -8.01
C LEU A 78 24.21 -18.84 -7.54
N GLU A 79 25.37 -19.18 -6.97
CA GLU A 79 25.63 -20.51 -6.39
C GLU A 79 24.70 -20.77 -5.20
N GLU A 80 24.57 -19.83 -4.26
CA GLU A 80 23.64 -19.92 -3.14
C GLU A 80 22.19 -20.13 -3.61
N ALA A 81 21.77 -19.41 -4.65
CA ALA A 81 20.42 -19.58 -5.20
C ALA A 81 20.20 -21.00 -5.76
N VAL A 82 21.21 -21.58 -6.44
CA VAL A 82 21.17 -22.95 -6.97
C VAL A 82 21.12 -23.96 -5.83
N GLU A 83 21.96 -23.81 -4.81
CA GLU A 83 21.95 -24.67 -3.62
C GLU A 83 20.59 -24.60 -2.90
N ASN A 84 20.05 -23.41 -2.71
CA ASN A 84 18.74 -23.20 -2.11
C ASN A 84 17.61 -23.88 -2.91
N ALA A 85 17.69 -23.89 -4.24
CA ALA A 85 16.76 -24.66 -5.08
C ALA A 85 16.88 -26.19 -4.79
N GLY A 86 18.08 -26.69 -4.62
CA GLY A 86 18.33 -28.09 -4.28
C GLY A 86 17.70 -28.57 -2.97
N LEU A 87 17.52 -27.66 -2.02
CA LEU A 87 16.89 -27.91 -0.72
C LEU A 87 15.36 -27.96 -0.77
N GLN A 88 14.74 -27.46 -1.84
CA GLN A 88 13.27 -27.42 -1.96
C GLN A 88 12.71 -28.80 -2.32
N ARG A 89 11.54 -29.10 -1.77
CA ARG A 89 10.77 -30.31 -2.06
C ARG A 89 9.76 -30.11 -3.19
N GLU A 90 9.23 -28.88 -3.29
CA GLU A 90 8.23 -28.55 -4.29
C GLU A 90 8.88 -28.40 -5.67
N THR A 91 8.26 -29.00 -6.67
CA THR A 91 8.65 -28.94 -8.08
C THR A 91 7.51 -28.31 -8.89
N GLY A 92 7.83 -27.78 -10.09
CA GLY A 92 6.85 -27.13 -10.95
C GLY A 92 7.04 -25.63 -11.05
N GLY A 93 8.11 -25.10 -10.44
CA GLY A 93 8.59 -23.74 -10.67
C GLY A 93 9.00 -23.56 -12.13
N PHE A 94 8.72 -22.39 -12.69
CA PHE A 94 9.09 -21.99 -14.04
C PHE A 94 9.26 -20.48 -14.10
N LEU A 95 9.91 -19.97 -15.14
CA LEU A 95 9.90 -18.56 -15.50
C LEU A 95 8.92 -18.35 -16.66
N PRO A 96 8.11 -17.30 -16.63
CA PRO A 96 7.28 -16.96 -17.79
C PRO A 96 8.15 -16.51 -18.96
N ALA A 97 7.66 -16.74 -20.19
CA ALA A 97 8.22 -16.09 -21.35
C ALA A 97 8.09 -14.56 -21.18
N GLY A 98 9.21 -13.86 -21.28
CA GLY A 98 9.29 -12.43 -21.05
C GLY A 98 9.25 -11.63 -22.35
N THR A 99 8.99 -10.33 -22.19
CA THR A 99 9.11 -9.33 -23.25
C THR A 99 9.92 -8.15 -22.73
N ALA A 100 10.65 -7.51 -23.64
CA ALA A 100 11.32 -6.24 -23.31
C ALA A 100 10.27 -5.12 -23.20
N THR A 101 10.34 -4.37 -22.12
CA THR A 101 9.50 -3.21 -21.87
C THR A 101 10.39 -1.97 -21.76
N PRO A 102 10.11 -0.88 -22.48
CA PRO A 102 10.90 0.34 -22.38
C PRO A 102 10.97 0.84 -20.93
N ARG A 103 12.11 1.45 -20.58
CA ARG A 103 12.27 2.10 -19.27
C ARG A 103 11.23 3.20 -19.09
N VAL A 104 10.58 3.22 -17.95
CA VAL A 104 9.63 4.27 -17.56
C VAL A 104 10.25 5.11 -16.45
N GLU A 105 10.33 6.41 -16.67
CA GLU A 105 10.80 7.41 -15.73
C GLU A 105 9.62 8.30 -15.32
N THR A 106 9.22 8.26 -14.06
CA THR A 106 8.10 9.06 -13.54
C THR A 106 8.53 10.15 -12.56
N VAL A 107 9.80 10.12 -12.11
CA VAL A 107 10.30 11.11 -11.15
C VAL A 107 10.59 12.43 -11.86
N GLY A 108 11.43 12.43 -12.92
CA GLY A 108 11.83 13.62 -13.65
C GLY A 108 12.24 14.76 -12.71
N ASP A 109 11.67 15.94 -12.95
CA ASP A 109 11.91 17.14 -12.12
C ASP A 109 10.98 17.26 -10.91
N ARG A 110 10.04 16.32 -10.76
CA ARG A 110 8.95 16.38 -9.75
C ARG A 110 9.45 16.37 -8.31
N LEU A 111 10.61 15.80 -8.03
CA LEU A 111 11.23 15.78 -6.68
C LEU A 111 12.49 16.66 -6.57
N GLN A 112 12.78 17.50 -7.57
CA GLN A 112 14.01 18.29 -7.65
C GLN A 112 13.91 19.64 -6.90
N ALA A 113 13.46 19.62 -5.66
CA ALA A 113 13.63 20.80 -4.79
C ALA A 113 15.02 20.83 -4.15
N SER A 114 15.52 22.02 -3.83
CA SER A 114 16.79 22.15 -3.10
C SER A 114 16.65 21.56 -1.68
N LEU A 115 17.78 21.10 -1.10
CA LEU A 115 17.76 20.60 0.28
C LEU A 115 17.26 21.67 1.25
N GLU A 116 17.62 22.93 1.01
CA GLU A 116 17.14 24.07 1.81
C GLU A 116 15.60 24.18 1.74
N THR A 117 15.01 24.10 0.54
CA THR A 117 13.56 24.12 0.36
C THR A 117 12.89 23.00 1.15
N LYS A 118 13.43 21.77 1.09
CA LYS A 118 12.90 20.60 1.82
C LYS A 118 12.96 20.79 3.34
N ILE A 119 14.05 21.38 3.83
CA ILE A 119 14.21 21.77 5.24
C ILE A 119 13.18 22.81 5.63
N GLN A 120 13.00 23.88 4.84
CA GLN A 120 12.02 24.92 5.12
C GLN A 120 10.58 24.40 5.08
N THR A 121 10.29 23.43 4.20
CA THR A 121 9.00 22.71 4.17
C THR A 121 8.73 22.00 5.50
N ALA A 122 9.73 21.25 6.02
CA ALA A 122 9.57 20.56 7.31
C ALA A 122 9.39 21.54 8.48
N LEU A 123 10.15 22.63 8.52
CA LEU A 123 10.06 23.66 9.55
C LEU A 123 8.72 24.40 9.50
N GLY A 124 8.27 24.79 8.30
CA GLY A 124 6.97 25.46 8.10
C GLY A 124 5.81 24.53 8.51
N PHE A 125 5.89 23.25 8.14
CA PHE A 125 4.89 22.26 8.56
C PHE A 125 4.79 22.13 10.08
N GLU A 126 5.93 21.98 10.76
CA GLU A 126 5.98 21.93 12.24
C GLU A 126 5.49 23.22 12.88
N GLY A 127 5.86 24.37 12.33
CA GLY A 127 5.42 25.67 12.80
C GLY A 127 3.91 25.83 12.76
N THR A 128 3.27 25.50 11.63
CA THR A 128 1.81 25.57 11.48
C THR A 128 1.08 24.61 12.40
N LEU A 129 1.60 23.38 12.59
CA LEU A 129 1.02 22.44 13.57
C LEU A 129 0.94 23.03 14.99
N ARG A 130 1.91 23.87 15.38
CA ARG A 130 1.97 24.51 16.71
C ARG A 130 1.07 25.74 16.87
N GLU A 131 0.53 26.28 15.79
CA GLU A 131 -0.36 27.46 15.85
C GLU A 131 -1.69 27.15 16.53
N ASP A 132 -2.19 25.91 16.44
CA ASP A 132 -3.39 25.50 17.16
C ASP A 132 -3.07 25.35 18.65
N LYS A 133 -3.69 26.18 19.49
CA LYS A 133 -3.47 26.21 20.94
C LYS A 133 -3.79 24.90 21.66
N ARG A 134 -4.58 24.02 21.03
CA ARG A 134 -4.90 22.70 21.54
C ARG A 134 -3.75 21.72 21.34
N VAL A 135 -2.81 21.99 20.44
CA VAL A 135 -1.61 21.16 20.24
C VAL A 135 -0.68 21.33 21.43
N LYS A 136 -0.67 20.34 22.28
CA LYS A 136 0.19 20.27 23.47
C LYS A 136 1.61 19.91 23.11
N GLN A 137 1.78 18.99 22.17
CA GLN A 137 3.07 18.49 21.74
C GLN A 137 3.04 18.04 20.28
N VAL A 138 4.06 18.41 19.52
CA VAL A 138 4.40 17.81 18.23
C VAL A 138 5.46 16.73 18.49
N LEU A 139 5.09 15.47 18.31
CA LEU A 139 5.97 14.32 18.51
C LEU A 139 6.81 14.06 17.26
N ILE A 140 6.18 14.20 16.10
CA ILE A 140 6.81 14.05 14.79
C ILE A 140 6.25 15.16 13.90
N ALA A 141 7.13 15.82 13.16
CA ALA A 141 6.81 16.63 11.99
C ALA A 141 7.94 16.43 11.00
N SER A 142 7.67 15.83 9.85
CA SER A 142 8.70 15.45 8.91
C SER A 142 8.26 15.69 7.47
N TYR A 143 9.21 16.17 6.67
CA TYR A 143 9.21 16.02 5.23
C TYR A 143 10.00 14.77 4.87
N ALA A 144 9.51 13.95 3.96
CA ALA A 144 10.21 12.78 3.47
C ALA A 144 10.10 12.63 1.96
N GLU A 145 11.15 12.09 1.35
CA GLU A 145 11.17 11.65 -0.04
C GLU A 145 11.62 10.20 -0.12
N ARG A 146 11.06 9.50 -1.07
CA ARG A 146 11.44 8.13 -1.38
C ARG A 146 11.45 7.93 -2.88
N GLU A 147 12.55 7.41 -3.40
CA GLU A 147 12.70 7.04 -4.80
C GLU A 147 13.10 5.57 -4.91
N TRP A 148 12.63 4.92 -5.96
CA TRP A 148 13.00 3.57 -6.30
C TRP A 148 13.38 3.50 -7.78
N ASP A 149 14.57 2.99 -8.04
CA ASP A 149 15.02 2.57 -9.37
C ASP A 149 15.02 1.05 -9.39
N VAL A 150 14.18 0.45 -10.22
CA VAL A 150 13.93 -1.00 -10.27
C VAL A 150 14.16 -1.50 -11.67
N ALA A 151 14.89 -2.60 -11.81
CA ALA A 151 15.06 -3.31 -13.06
C ALA A 151 14.80 -4.79 -12.86
N VAL A 152 14.06 -5.39 -13.79
CA VAL A 152 13.74 -6.82 -13.84
C VAL A 152 14.21 -7.38 -15.17
N ALA A 153 14.89 -8.52 -15.12
CA ALA A 153 15.31 -9.21 -16.34
C ALA A 153 15.37 -10.72 -16.13
N SER A 154 15.21 -11.52 -17.19
CA SER A 154 15.29 -12.98 -17.11
C SER A 154 16.03 -13.62 -18.27
N THR A 155 16.43 -14.88 -18.11
CA THR A 155 16.95 -15.71 -19.20
C THR A 155 15.89 -15.98 -20.27
N GLU A 156 14.61 -15.86 -19.91
CA GLU A 156 13.44 -16.12 -20.78
C GLU A 156 12.97 -14.85 -21.53
N GLY A 157 13.79 -13.77 -21.52
CA GLY A 157 13.57 -12.59 -22.34
C GLY A 157 12.81 -11.44 -21.68
N ALA A 158 12.46 -11.52 -20.40
CA ALA A 158 11.98 -10.35 -19.67
C ALA A 158 13.12 -9.32 -19.58
N ASP A 159 12.83 -8.06 -19.85
CA ASP A 159 13.72 -6.90 -19.61
C ASP A 159 12.87 -5.65 -19.46
N GLY A 160 12.78 -5.12 -18.25
CA GLY A 160 12.01 -3.93 -17.94
C GLY A 160 12.60 -3.16 -16.78
N SER A 161 12.48 -1.86 -16.80
CA SER A 161 12.97 -1.02 -15.72
C SER A 161 12.11 0.23 -15.54
N TYR A 162 12.11 0.76 -14.33
CA TYR A 162 11.42 2.01 -14.03
C TYR A 162 12.05 2.73 -12.85
N ARG A 163 11.86 4.03 -12.82
CA ARG A 163 12.14 4.87 -11.66
C ARG A 163 10.89 5.61 -11.25
N ARG A 164 10.55 5.53 -10.00
CA ARG A 164 9.42 6.25 -9.38
C ARG A 164 9.84 6.89 -8.09
N GLY A 165 9.10 7.92 -7.67
CA GLY A 165 9.37 8.60 -6.41
C GLY A 165 8.12 9.28 -5.89
N VAL A 166 8.14 9.54 -4.59
CA VAL A 166 7.10 10.26 -3.85
C VAL A 166 7.73 11.19 -2.83
N ALA A 167 7.07 12.30 -2.55
CA ALA A 167 7.36 13.17 -1.42
C ALA A 167 6.15 13.21 -0.49
N GLY A 168 6.37 13.42 0.81
CA GLY A 168 5.28 13.44 1.77
C GLY A 168 5.57 14.25 3.03
N LEU A 169 4.49 14.59 3.71
CA LEU A 169 4.48 15.22 5.03
C LEU A 169 3.88 14.22 6.01
N MET A 170 4.53 14.05 7.15
CA MET A 170 4.09 13.12 8.20
C MET A 170 4.12 13.81 9.55
N ALA A 171 3.08 13.66 10.34
CA ALA A 171 3.05 14.20 11.70
C ALA A 171 2.44 13.24 12.71
N SER A 172 2.88 13.39 13.95
CA SER A 172 2.18 12.89 15.14
C SER A 172 2.12 14.03 16.16
N ILE A 173 0.91 14.32 16.63
CA ILE A 173 0.65 15.38 17.59
C ILE A 173 -0.15 14.85 18.77
N VAL A 174 0.03 15.50 19.92
CA VAL A 174 -0.85 15.35 21.07
C VAL A 174 -1.63 16.64 21.23
N MET A 175 -2.96 16.54 21.19
CA MET A 175 -3.88 17.65 21.41
C MET A 175 -4.59 17.51 22.75
N GLN A 176 -4.88 18.63 23.38
CA GLN A 176 -5.57 18.71 24.68
C GLN A 176 -6.63 19.81 24.68
N ASP A 177 -7.81 19.46 25.20
CA ASP A 177 -8.85 20.42 25.55
C ASP A 177 -9.45 20.03 26.91
N GLY A 178 -9.29 20.91 27.91
CA GLY A 178 -9.60 20.57 29.32
C GLY A 178 -8.84 19.33 29.79
N SER A 179 -9.57 18.30 30.21
CA SER A 179 -9.02 16.99 30.61
C SER A 179 -8.91 16.00 29.47
N SER A 180 -9.49 16.30 28.30
CA SER A 180 -9.45 15.43 27.12
C SER A 180 -8.10 15.53 26.42
N LEU A 181 -7.52 14.36 26.11
CA LEU A 181 -6.23 14.25 25.44
C LEU A 181 -6.34 13.26 24.30
N LYS A 182 -5.88 13.67 23.11
CA LYS A 182 -5.84 12.81 21.91
C LYS A 182 -4.48 12.89 21.26
N GLN A 183 -3.96 11.74 20.86
CA GLN A 183 -2.82 11.65 19.97
C GLN A 183 -3.34 11.33 18.55
N GLY A 184 -2.93 12.13 17.59
CA GLY A 184 -3.19 11.88 16.17
C GLY A 184 -1.90 11.48 15.44
N TRP A 185 -2.05 10.71 14.40
CA TRP A 185 -1.04 10.41 13.38
C TRP A 185 -1.68 10.61 12.01
N ASP A 186 -1.00 11.32 11.12
CA ASP A 186 -1.46 11.46 9.74
C ASP A 186 -0.26 11.65 8.80
N ASP A 187 -0.46 11.36 7.52
CA ASP A 187 0.50 11.60 6.46
C ASP A 187 -0.21 11.99 5.15
N THR A 188 0.52 12.68 4.30
CA THR A 188 0.08 13.04 2.94
C THR A 188 1.25 12.80 2.00
N TRP A 189 0.99 12.17 0.86
CA TRP A 189 2.00 11.85 -0.14
C TRP A 189 1.57 12.32 -1.53
N ALA A 190 2.55 12.75 -2.32
CA ALA A 190 2.38 13.18 -3.69
C ALA A 190 3.52 12.66 -4.57
N THR A 191 3.30 12.56 -5.87
CA THR A 191 4.34 12.25 -6.86
C THR A 191 5.10 13.49 -7.31
N ASP A 192 4.58 14.68 -6.99
CA ASP A 192 5.20 15.98 -7.26
C ASP A 192 5.29 16.79 -5.96
N VAL A 193 6.48 17.29 -5.63
CA VAL A 193 6.71 18.10 -4.42
C VAL A 193 5.89 19.40 -4.42
N ASN A 194 5.54 19.93 -5.60
CA ASN A 194 4.74 21.15 -5.72
C ASN A 194 3.26 20.93 -5.35
N GLU A 195 2.79 19.69 -5.25
CA GLU A 195 1.44 19.36 -4.78
C GLU A 195 1.34 19.33 -3.26
N LEU A 196 2.48 19.34 -2.55
CA LEU A 196 2.50 19.39 -1.10
C LEU A 196 2.33 20.83 -0.60
N ASP A 197 1.26 21.05 0.12
CA ASP A 197 1.00 22.31 0.84
C ASP A 197 1.15 22.06 2.35
N PRO A 198 2.31 22.38 2.95
CA PRO A 198 2.56 22.11 4.35
C PRO A 198 1.63 22.87 5.30
N GLY A 199 1.21 24.08 4.94
CA GLY A 199 0.27 24.87 5.73
C GLY A 199 -1.12 24.23 5.77
N ARG A 200 -1.68 23.96 4.59
CA ARG A 200 -2.99 23.28 4.48
C ARG A 200 -2.97 21.89 5.12
N THR A 201 -1.95 21.10 4.86
CA THR A 201 -1.82 19.74 5.44
C THR A 201 -1.78 19.79 6.97
N ALA A 202 -1.06 20.77 7.57
CA ALA A 202 -1.01 20.93 9.01
C ALA A 202 -2.38 21.29 9.60
N LEU A 203 -3.12 22.22 8.95
CA LEU A 203 -4.46 22.63 9.37
C LEU A 203 -5.46 21.47 9.29
N GLU A 204 -5.48 20.73 8.17
CA GLU A 204 -6.34 19.57 7.99
C GLU A 204 -6.05 18.49 9.04
N PHE A 205 -4.79 18.27 9.36
CA PHE A 205 -4.38 17.29 10.35
C PHE A 205 -4.76 17.70 11.78
N THR A 206 -4.53 18.95 12.17
CA THR A 206 -4.95 19.46 13.49
C THR A 206 -6.47 19.45 13.64
N GLU A 207 -7.22 19.74 12.57
CA GLU A 207 -8.68 19.64 12.57
C GLU A 207 -9.14 18.19 12.73
N ARG A 208 -8.59 17.24 11.95
CA ARG A 208 -8.93 15.80 12.05
C ARG A 208 -8.69 15.25 13.46
N THR A 209 -7.58 15.61 14.09
CA THR A 209 -7.29 15.17 15.47
C THR A 209 -8.14 15.92 16.49
N GLY A 210 -8.27 17.25 16.33
CA GLY A 210 -8.96 18.12 17.26
C GLY A 210 -10.46 17.85 17.39
N ARG A 211 -11.12 17.43 16.30
CA ARG A 211 -12.56 17.08 16.33
C ARG A 211 -12.86 15.80 17.13
N LEU A 212 -11.84 15.00 17.51
CA LEU A 212 -11.97 13.80 18.33
C LEU A 212 -11.81 14.11 19.85
N LEU A 213 -11.50 15.36 20.23
CA LEU A 213 -11.43 15.77 21.63
C LEU A 213 -12.82 15.79 22.27
N ASN A 214 -12.86 15.56 23.58
CA ASN A 214 -14.10 15.53 24.38
C ASN A 214 -15.11 14.47 23.91
N ALA A 215 -14.62 13.34 23.43
CA ALA A 215 -15.44 12.25 22.95
C ALA A 215 -16.33 11.67 24.06
N ARG A 216 -17.50 11.20 23.67
CA ARG A 216 -18.45 10.50 24.53
C ARG A 216 -18.36 9.00 24.27
N ARG A 217 -18.68 8.19 25.27
CA ARG A 217 -18.80 6.76 25.09
C ARG A 217 -19.95 6.43 24.14
N LEU A 218 -19.73 5.50 23.22
CA LEU A 218 -20.77 4.98 22.36
C LEU A 218 -21.43 3.77 23.02
N ALA A 219 -22.75 3.73 23.07
CA ALA A 219 -23.47 2.54 23.56
C ALA A 219 -23.30 1.36 22.59
N THR A 220 -23.29 0.14 23.13
CA THR A 220 -23.35 -1.08 22.30
C THR A 220 -24.63 -1.11 21.48
N GLY A 221 -24.49 -1.38 20.17
CA GLY A 221 -25.65 -1.38 19.29
C GLY A 221 -25.30 -1.72 17.85
N ARG A 222 -26.30 -1.59 16.99
CA ARG A 222 -26.14 -1.65 15.54
C ARG A 222 -26.52 -0.30 14.99
N TYR A 223 -25.58 0.32 14.26
CA TYR A 223 -25.76 1.65 13.73
C TYR A 223 -25.43 1.66 12.24
N ARG A 224 -26.02 2.60 11.52
CA ARG A 224 -25.51 3.02 10.22
C ARG A 224 -24.07 3.51 10.42
N ALA A 225 -23.18 3.06 9.56
CA ALA A 225 -21.77 3.40 9.65
C ALA A 225 -21.33 4.12 8.38
N TYR A 226 -20.52 5.13 8.58
CA TYR A 226 -19.76 5.79 7.54
C TYR A 226 -18.28 5.56 7.85
N PHE A 227 -17.51 5.28 6.83
CA PHE A 227 -16.07 5.22 6.97
C PHE A 227 -15.46 6.42 6.27
N GLU A 228 -14.60 7.15 6.96
CA GLU A 228 -13.74 8.11 6.30
C GLU A 228 -12.77 7.40 5.35
N PRO A 229 -12.25 8.12 4.32
CA PRO A 229 -11.44 7.50 3.29
C PRO A 229 -10.28 6.67 3.84
N LYS A 230 -9.44 7.24 4.72
CA LYS A 230 -8.28 6.52 5.30
C LYS A 230 -8.70 5.32 6.16
N ALA A 231 -9.83 5.41 6.87
CA ALA A 231 -10.35 4.29 7.65
C ALA A 231 -10.79 3.13 6.75
N PHE A 232 -11.46 3.42 5.62
CA PHE A 232 -11.84 2.37 4.69
C PHE A 232 -10.64 1.85 3.87
N ALA A 233 -9.67 2.70 3.53
CA ALA A 233 -8.41 2.29 2.90
C ALA A 233 -7.64 1.29 3.78
N ALA A 234 -7.58 1.52 5.10
CA ALA A 234 -6.97 0.59 6.05
C ALA A 234 -7.70 -0.76 6.10
N MET A 235 -9.05 -0.77 6.03
CA MET A 235 -9.84 -2.01 5.89
C MET A 235 -9.54 -2.72 4.57
N LEU A 236 -9.51 -1.99 3.45
CA LEU A 236 -9.21 -2.56 2.14
C LEU A 236 -7.81 -3.19 2.12
N ALA A 237 -6.81 -2.51 2.72
CA ALA A 237 -5.45 -2.99 2.87
C ALA A 237 -5.39 -4.30 3.68
N ALA A 238 -6.07 -4.34 4.84
CA ALA A 238 -6.09 -5.51 5.73
C ALA A 238 -6.67 -6.76 5.05
N PHE A 239 -7.62 -6.59 4.13
CA PHE A 239 -8.29 -7.68 3.44
C PHE A 239 -7.80 -7.93 2.01
N THR A 240 -6.81 -7.19 1.52
CA THR A 240 -6.27 -7.34 0.14
C THR A 240 -5.83 -8.78 -0.16
N ALA A 241 -5.31 -9.51 0.81
CA ALA A 241 -4.91 -10.91 0.65
C ALA A 241 -6.03 -11.84 0.16
N MET A 242 -7.30 -11.48 0.33
CA MET A 242 -8.44 -12.25 -0.21
C MET A 242 -8.41 -12.37 -1.74
N TRP A 243 -7.93 -11.34 -2.44
CA TRP A 243 -7.81 -11.35 -3.90
C TRP A 243 -6.49 -11.93 -4.40
N SER A 244 -5.57 -12.30 -3.50
CA SER A 244 -4.30 -12.90 -3.90
C SER A 244 -4.52 -14.28 -4.55
N GLY A 245 -4.05 -14.45 -5.79
CA GLY A 245 -4.10 -15.72 -6.50
C GLY A 245 -3.47 -16.87 -5.72
N LYS A 246 -2.46 -16.59 -4.89
CA LYS A 246 -1.86 -17.58 -3.99
C LYS A 246 -2.85 -18.05 -2.92
N ALA A 247 -3.48 -17.11 -2.22
CA ALA A 247 -4.48 -17.46 -1.20
C ALA A 247 -5.68 -18.21 -1.80
N VAL A 248 -6.12 -17.80 -3.00
CA VAL A 248 -7.20 -18.46 -3.74
C VAL A 248 -6.81 -19.88 -4.15
N ALA A 249 -5.61 -20.09 -4.72
CA ALA A 249 -5.11 -21.39 -5.14
C ALA A 249 -4.89 -22.36 -3.96
N GLU A 250 -4.51 -21.84 -2.80
CA GLU A 250 -4.36 -22.59 -1.55
C GLU A 250 -5.68 -22.78 -0.78
N ARG A 251 -6.80 -22.28 -1.30
CA ARG A 251 -8.12 -22.29 -0.64
C ARG A 251 -8.11 -21.58 0.73
N LYS A 252 -7.24 -20.60 0.89
CA LYS A 252 -7.12 -19.70 2.05
C LYS A 252 -7.81 -18.35 1.82
N SER A 253 -8.70 -18.29 0.85
CA SER A 253 -9.50 -17.10 0.54
C SER A 253 -10.97 -17.46 0.46
N PRO A 254 -11.88 -16.66 1.05
CA PRO A 254 -13.32 -16.86 0.92
C PRO A 254 -13.85 -16.56 -0.49
N LEU A 255 -12.97 -16.09 -1.40
CA LEU A 255 -13.26 -15.81 -2.80
C LEU A 255 -12.89 -16.97 -3.73
N ALA A 256 -12.30 -18.07 -3.19
CA ALA A 256 -11.87 -19.20 -4.00
C ALA A 256 -13.05 -19.85 -4.74
N GLY A 257 -12.94 -19.95 -6.07
CA GLY A 257 -13.95 -20.54 -6.94
C GLY A 257 -15.17 -19.65 -7.22
N ARG A 258 -15.15 -18.39 -6.83
CA ARG A 258 -16.32 -17.49 -6.89
C ARG A 258 -16.27 -16.43 -8.00
N LEU A 259 -15.38 -16.59 -8.99
CA LEU A 259 -15.38 -15.72 -10.18
C LEU A 259 -16.76 -15.70 -10.84
N GLY A 260 -17.24 -14.49 -11.15
CA GLY A 260 -18.57 -14.26 -11.72
C GLY A 260 -19.71 -14.16 -10.69
N GLU A 261 -19.45 -14.43 -9.42
CA GLU A 261 -20.49 -14.31 -8.37
C GLU A 261 -20.61 -12.87 -7.82
N VAL A 262 -21.80 -12.54 -7.35
CA VAL A 262 -22.07 -11.32 -6.60
C VAL A 262 -21.51 -11.47 -5.18
N ILE A 263 -20.46 -10.70 -4.85
CA ILE A 263 -19.81 -10.71 -3.55
C ILE A 263 -20.00 -9.42 -2.75
N ALA A 264 -20.44 -8.34 -3.40
CA ALA A 264 -20.60 -7.02 -2.83
C ALA A 264 -21.88 -6.33 -3.35
N SER A 265 -22.18 -5.16 -2.80
CA SER A 265 -23.23 -4.26 -3.32
C SER A 265 -22.93 -3.82 -4.76
N PRO A 266 -23.95 -3.54 -5.59
CA PRO A 266 -23.76 -2.94 -6.93
C PRO A 266 -23.02 -1.61 -6.92
N MET A 267 -22.93 -0.92 -5.77
CA MET A 267 -22.16 0.32 -5.61
C MET A 267 -20.65 0.08 -5.58
N VAL A 268 -20.21 -1.18 -5.46
CA VAL A 268 -18.79 -1.52 -5.23
C VAL A 268 -18.12 -1.91 -6.54
N THR A 269 -17.13 -1.11 -6.93
CA THR A 269 -16.17 -1.43 -7.99
C THR A 269 -14.77 -1.26 -7.43
N ILE A 270 -13.97 -2.34 -7.36
CA ILE A 270 -12.60 -2.34 -6.83
C ILE A 270 -11.63 -2.61 -7.97
N VAL A 271 -10.63 -1.75 -8.11
CA VAL A 271 -9.68 -1.76 -9.21
C VAL A 271 -8.25 -1.64 -8.67
N ASP A 272 -7.32 -2.38 -9.24
CA ASP A 272 -5.89 -2.07 -9.16
C ASP A 272 -5.42 -1.48 -10.49
N ASP A 273 -4.79 -0.31 -10.44
CA ASP A 273 -4.30 0.38 -11.63
C ASP A 273 -2.81 0.75 -11.49
N PRO A 274 -1.90 -0.08 -12.04
CA PRO A 274 -0.47 0.19 -12.01
C PRO A 274 -0.01 1.29 -12.96
N ALA A 275 -0.89 1.77 -13.84
CA ALA A 275 -0.61 2.81 -14.82
C ALA A 275 -1.26 4.16 -14.49
N LEU A 276 -1.80 4.31 -13.29
CA LEU A 276 -2.41 5.56 -12.85
C LEU A 276 -1.37 6.70 -12.91
N PRO A 277 -1.60 7.79 -13.65
CA PRO A 277 -0.58 8.82 -13.90
C PRO A 277 -0.01 9.46 -12.61
N GLU A 278 -0.86 9.70 -11.63
CA GLU A 278 -0.51 10.29 -10.33
C GLU A 278 -0.50 9.22 -9.22
N GLY A 279 -0.47 7.95 -9.60
CA GLY A 279 -0.49 6.84 -8.67
C GLY A 279 0.80 6.72 -7.86
N LEU A 280 0.68 6.76 -6.55
CA LEU A 280 1.81 6.72 -5.61
C LEU A 280 2.62 5.42 -5.72
N ALA A 281 2.03 4.35 -6.26
CA ALA A 281 2.64 3.02 -6.40
C ALA A 281 2.65 2.48 -7.84
N SER A 282 2.55 3.36 -8.84
CA SER A 282 2.54 2.97 -10.26
C SER A 282 3.84 2.28 -10.69
N ARG A 283 3.70 1.27 -11.58
CA ARG A 283 4.81 0.48 -12.11
C ARG A 283 4.45 -0.11 -13.48
N PRO A 284 5.36 -0.11 -14.48
CA PRO A 284 5.06 -0.64 -15.82
C PRO A 284 5.13 -2.16 -15.90
N VAL A 285 5.93 -2.77 -15.05
CA VAL A 285 6.16 -4.23 -14.98
C VAL A 285 6.13 -4.70 -13.54
N ASP A 286 5.77 -5.95 -13.35
CA ASP A 286 5.84 -6.65 -12.08
C ASP A 286 7.24 -7.25 -11.83
N ALA A 287 7.40 -8.00 -10.74
CA ALA A 287 8.68 -8.61 -10.36
C ALA A 287 9.08 -9.83 -11.23
N GLU A 288 8.22 -10.31 -12.12
CA GLU A 288 8.52 -11.30 -13.15
C GLU A 288 8.81 -10.68 -14.53
N GLY A 289 8.77 -9.33 -14.61
CA GLY A 289 8.86 -8.61 -15.87
C GLY A 289 7.59 -8.69 -16.72
N THR A 290 6.49 -9.19 -16.17
CA THR A 290 5.19 -9.16 -16.82
C THR A 290 4.67 -7.72 -16.82
N ARG A 291 4.13 -7.27 -17.97
CA ARG A 291 3.50 -5.96 -18.04
C ARG A 291 2.38 -5.86 -17.00
N ALA A 292 2.47 -4.88 -16.13
CA ALA A 292 1.44 -4.61 -15.15
C ALA A 292 0.20 -4.03 -15.84
N MET A 293 -0.98 -4.55 -15.50
CA MET A 293 -2.23 -4.22 -16.18
C MET A 293 -3.28 -3.73 -15.18
N ARG A 294 -4.06 -2.74 -15.61
CA ARG A 294 -5.26 -2.34 -14.88
C ARG A 294 -6.19 -3.54 -14.72
N THR A 295 -6.45 -3.93 -13.50
CA THR A 295 -7.21 -5.14 -13.15
C THR A 295 -8.45 -4.76 -12.36
N VAL A 296 -9.62 -5.08 -12.89
CA VAL A 296 -10.90 -4.92 -12.19
C VAL A 296 -11.13 -6.18 -11.36
N LEU A 297 -11.03 -6.05 -10.04
CA LEU A 297 -11.26 -7.16 -9.09
C LEU A 297 -12.74 -7.38 -8.82
N VAL A 298 -13.48 -6.29 -8.63
CA VAL A 298 -14.93 -6.30 -8.43
C VAL A 298 -15.53 -5.21 -9.30
N GLU A 299 -16.56 -5.54 -10.06
CA GLU A 299 -17.30 -4.61 -10.91
C GLU A 299 -18.80 -4.68 -10.59
N GLY A 300 -19.36 -3.58 -10.10
CA GLY A 300 -20.77 -3.54 -9.74
C GLY A 300 -21.17 -4.65 -8.78
N GLY A 301 -20.32 -4.99 -7.81
CA GLY A 301 -20.50 -6.05 -6.84
C GLY A 301 -20.12 -7.46 -7.30
N VAL A 302 -19.80 -7.66 -8.58
CA VAL A 302 -19.44 -8.98 -9.15
C VAL A 302 -17.93 -9.18 -9.13
N LEU A 303 -17.47 -10.33 -8.60
CA LEU A 303 -16.05 -10.71 -8.62
C LEU A 303 -15.60 -11.01 -10.06
N ARG A 304 -14.64 -10.24 -10.58
CA ARG A 304 -14.15 -10.33 -11.97
C ARG A 304 -12.78 -10.96 -12.09
N SER A 305 -11.90 -10.74 -11.13
CA SER A 305 -10.51 -11.19 -11.22
C SER A 305 -9.87 -11.40 -9.86
N TYR A 306 -8.69 -12.00 -9.89
CA TYR A 306 -7.75 -12.07 -8.79
C TYR A 306 -6.46 -11.31 -9.14
N LEU A 307 -5.68 -10.96 -8.15
CA LEU A 307 -4.28 -10.52 -8.33
C LEU A 307 -3.42 -11.76 -8.54
N THR A 308 -2.81 -11.93 -9.72
CA THR A 308 -2.05 -13.12 -10.05
C THR A 308 -0.64 -12.80 -10.52
N ASN A 309 0.26 -13.74 -10.31
CA ASN A 309 1.54 -13.90 -10.98
C ASN A 309 1.47 -15.10 -11.92
N SER A 310 2.55 -15.40 -12.63
CA SER A 310 2.61 -16.48 -13.64
C SER A 310 2.23 -17.85 -13.06
N GLU A 311 2.74 -18.20 -11.88
CA GLU A 311 2.47 -19.46 -11.21
C GLU A 311 0.98 -19.61 -10.86
N THR A 312 0.43 -18.60 -10.19
CA THR A 312 -0.95 -18.67 -9.70
C THR A 312 -1.96 -18.54 -10.84
N ALA A 313 -1.65 -17.76 -11.88
CA ALA A 313 -2.45 -17.69 -13.10
C ALA A 313 -2.58 -19.07 -13.75
N LYS A 314 -1.44 -19.76 -13.95
CA LYS A 314 -1.40 -21.12 -14.49
C LYS A 314 -2.16 -22.11 -13.61
N ARG A 315 -1.94 -22.07 -12.29
CA ARG A 315 -2.58 -22.97 -11.32
C ARG A 315 -4.10 -22.80 -11.25
N LEU A 316 -4.57 -21.58 -11.41
CA LEU A 316 -6.00 -21.24 -11.37
C LEU A 316 -6.69 -21.33 -12.75
N GLY A 317 -5.92 -21.44 -13.84
CA GLY A 317 -6.45 -21.38 -15.20
C GLY A 317 -7.03 -20.02 -15.58
N VAL A 318 -6.45 -18.92 -15.05
CA VAL A 318 -6.86 -17.54 -15.30
C VAL A 318 -5.74 -16.75 -15.95
N GLU A 319 -6.03 -15.53 -16.37
CA GLU A 319 -5.03 -14.60 -16.92
C GLU A 319 -4.01 -14.17 -15.86
N ASN A 320 -2.73 -13.99 -16.26
CA ASN A 320 -1.72 -13.37 -15.43
C ASN A 320 -1.94 -11.84 -15.45
N THR A 321 -2.24 -11.29 -14.29
CA THR A 321 -2.58 -9.88 -14.13
C THR A 321 -1.39 -8.97 -13.84
N GLY A 322 -0.15 -9.52 -13.82
CA GLY A 322 1.07 -8.75 -13.61
C GLY A 322 1.20 -8.21 -12.18
N HIS A 323 0.88 -9.03 -11.20
CA HIS A 323 0.93 -8.65 -9.78
C HIS A 323 2.00 -9.40 -8.98
N ALA A 324 2.98 -9.99 -9.66
CA ALA A 324 4.17 -10.52 -9.01
C ALA A 324 4.87 -9.40 -8.23
N TRP A 325 5.27 -9.69 -7.00
CA TRP A 325 5.93 -8.73 -6.14
C TRP A 325 7.08 -9.35 -5.36
N ARG A 326 8.24 -8.74 -5.39
CA ARG A 326 9.37 -8.98 -4.49
C ARG A 326 10.34 -7.80 -4.48
N SER A 327 11.12 -7.68 -3.43
CA SER A 327 12.35 -6.88 -3.44
C SER A 327 13.53 -7.78 -3.84
N TYR A 328 14.70 -7.19 -4.03
CA TYR A 328 15.91 -7.98 -4.30
C TYR A 328 16.24 -8.98 -3.18
N ARG A 329 15.83 -8.75 -1.93
CA ARG A 329 16.04 -9.65 -0.79
C ARG A 329 14.94 -10.68 -0.59
N GLY A 330 13.79 -10.48 -1.19
CA GLY A 330 12.58 -11.25 -0.87
C GLY A 330 12.28 -12.38 -1.84
N THR A 331 11.45 -13.30 -1.40
CA THR A 331 10.83 -14.31 -2.25
C THR A 331 9.65 -13.75 -3.01
N LEU A 332 9.26 -14.42 -4.10
CA LEU A 332 8.14 -13.98 -4.94
C LEU A 332 6.79 -14.08 -4.20
N GLY A 333 6.08 -12.98 -4.16
CA GLY A 333 4.73 -12.85 -3.64
C GLY A 333 3.78 -12.25 -4.67
N ILE A 334 2.60 -11.86 -4.20
CA ILE A 334 1.58 -11.16 -4.98
C ILE A 334 1.13 -9.95 -4.19
N GLY A 335 1.06 -8.79 -4.84
CA GLY A 335 0.60 -7.56 -4.20
C GLY A 335 0.09 -6.54 -5.20
N PRO A 336 -0.84 -5.67 -4.78
CA PRO A 336 -1.38 -4.61 -5.62
C PRO A 336 -0.36 -3.50 -5.88
N SER A 337 -0.73 -2.58 -6.73
CA SER A 337 -0.07 -1.31 -6.97
C SER A 337 -0.89 -0.16 -6.35
N ASN A 338 -1.77 0.44 -7.13
CA ASN A 338 -2.75 1.44 -6.67
C ASN A 338 -4.12 0.77 -6.62
N LEU A 339 -4.47 0.18 -5.49
CA LEU A 339 -5.75 -0.49 -5.27
C LEU A 339 -6.77 0.49 -4.74
N PHE A 340 -7.92 0.63 -5.40
CA PHE A 340 -8.93 1.58 -4.95
C PHE A 340 -10.37 1.09 -5.12
N LEU A 341 -11.22 1.60 -4.25
CA LEU A 341 -12.66 1.58 -4.43
C LEU A 341 -13.02 2.78 -5.33
N ALA A 342 -13.61 2.53 -6.48
CA ALA A 342 -13.99 3.58 -7.40
C ALA A 342 -14.98 4.58 -6.77
N ALA A 343 -14.84 5.86 -7.10
CA ALA A 343 -15.75 6.90 -6.66
C ALA A 343 -17.18 6.65 -7.17
N GLY A 344 -18.15 6.99 -6.34
CA GLY A 344 -19.58 6.90 -6.61
C GLY A 344 -20.24 8.27 -6.79
N ALA A 345 -21.53 8.35 -6.46
CA ALA A 345 -22.34 9.56 -6.65
C ALA A 345 -22.31 10.53 -5.46
N GLY A 346 -21.62 10.18 -4.38
CA GLY A 346 -21.61 10.95 -3.13
C GLY A 346 -22.35 10.24 -1.99
N VAL A 347 -22.12 10.70 -0.77
CA VAL A 347 -22.75 10.20 0.46
C VAL A 347 -23.48 11.35 1.15
N ALA A 348 -24.76 11.17 1.44
CA ALA A 348 -25.54 12.06 2.28
C ALA A 348 -25.55 11.51 3.71
N LEU A 349 -25.01 12.25 4.65
CA LEU A 349 -24.99 11.84 6.05
C LEU A 349 -26.42 11.79 6.62
N GLN A 350 -26.72 10.78 7.41
CA GLN A 350 -27.92 10.60 8.20
C GLN A 350 -27.50 10.19 9.61
N GLU A 351 -28.43 9.92 10.52
CA GLU A 351 -28.10 9.44 11.86
C GLU A 351 -27.24 8.17 11.79
N GLY A 352 -26.11 8.17 12.52
CA GLY A 352 -25.18 7.06 12.51
C GLY A 352 -23.80 7.44 13.07
N VAL A 353 -22.80 6.59 12.81
CA VAL A 353 -21.41 6.76 13.25
C VAL A 353 -20.48 6.91 12.07
N LEU A 354 -19.79 8.04 11.97
CA LEU A 354 -18.69 8.27 11.05
C LEU A 354 -17.38 7.77 11.71
N ILE A 355 -16.87 6.65 11.24
CA ILE A 355 -15.63 6.04 11.71
C ILE A 355 -14.47 6.80 11.10
N ALA A 356 -13.71 7.50 11.95
CA ALA A 356 -12.57 8.31 11.53
C ALA A 356 -11.26 7.52 11.56
N GLU A 357 -11.08 6.68 12.58
CA GLU A 357 -9.85 5.92 12.78
C GLU A 357 -10.15 4.47 13.17
N LEU A 358 -9.30 3.56 12.70
CA LEU A 358 -9.28 2.16 13.09
C LEU A 358 -7.92 1.80 13.66
N SER A 359 -7.89 1.00 14.70
CA SER A 359 -6.65 0.52 15.30
C SER A 359 -6.69 -0.98 15.58
N GLY A 360 -5.51 -1.61 15.63
CA GLY A 360 -5.40 -3.04 15.88
C GLY A 360 -5.76 -3.95 14.69
N LEU A 361 -5.86 -3.43 13.46
CA LEU A 361 -6.19 -4.20 12.26
C LEU A 361 -5.30 -5.43 12.05
N HIS A 362 -3.99 -5.34 12.36
CA HIS A 362 -3.04 -6.44 12.21
C HIS A 362 -3.37 -7.67 13.08
N ALA A 363 -4.06 -7.47 14.21
CA ALA A 363 -4.45 -8.53 15.13
C ALA A 363 -5.96 -8.82 15.11
N GLY A 364 -6.76 -7.81 14.74
CA GLY A 364 -8.22 -7.87 14.76
C GLY A 364 -8.88 -8.26 13.45
N THR A 365 -8.11 -8.65 12.41
CA THR A 365 -8.65 -9.05 11.11
C THR A 365 -8.17 -10.44 10.70
N ASN A 366 -9.01 -11.17 9.98
CA ASN A 366 -8.69 -12.48 9.42
C ASN A 366 -9.10 -12.52 7.94
N ALA A 367 -8.14 -12.37 7.04
CA ALA A 367 -8.39 -12.37 5.60
C ALA A 367 -8.82 -13.76 5.06
N ILE A 368 -8.65 -14.85 5.82
CA ILE A 368 -9.08 -16.19 5.41
C ILE A 368 -10.60 -16.36 5.61
N THR A 369 -11.13 -15.84 6.71
CA THR A 369 -12.57 -15.94 7.02
C THR A 369 -13.35 -14.69 6.65
N GLY A 370 -12.67 -13.55 6.55
CA GLY A 370 -13.27 -12.23 6.36
C GLY A 370 -13.68 -11.55 7.67
N GLU A 371 -13.50 -12.18 8.80
CA GLU A 371 -13.92 -11.64 10.09
C GLU A 371 -12.99 -10.51 10.56
N PHE A 372 -13.58 -9.54 11.26
CA PHE A 372 -12.85 -8.48 11.94
C PHE A 372 -13.53 -8.08 13.26
N SER A 373 -12.69 -7.64 14.19
CA SER A 373 -13.07 -6.95 15.41
C SER A 373 -11.95 -5.99 15.77
N VAL A 374 -12.16 -4.70 15.57
CA VAL A 374 -11.10 -3.68 15.64
C VAL A 374 -11.59 -2.48 16.44
N GLN A 375 -10.68 -1.85 17.17
CA GLN A 375 -10.97 -0.61 17.91
C GLN A 375 -11.17 0.54 16.92
N ALA A 376 -12.08 1.46 17.24
CA ALA A 376 -12.37 2.60 16.42
C ALA A 376 -12.59 3.89 17.24
N LEU A 377 -12.32 5.00 16.58
CA LEU A 377 -12.70 6.35 17.00
C LEU A 377 -13.58 6.94 15.91
N GLY A 378 -14.54 7.77 16.29
CA GLY A 378 -15.43 8.34 15.30
C GLY A 378 -16.24 9.53 15.79
N LEU A 379 -17.25 9.87 15.01
CA LEU A 379 -18.11 11.00 15.22
C LEU A 379 -19.56 10.53 15.12
N TRP A 380 -20.40 10.93 16.06
CA TRP A 380 -21.82 10.74 15.95
C TRP A 380 -22.40 11.75 14.95
N VAL A 381 -23.18 11.24 14.03
CA VAL A 381 -23.91 12.05 13.04
C VAL A 381 -25.37 12.07 13.45
N ASP A 382 -25.94 13.26 13.50
CA ASP A 382 -27.36 13.50 13.78
C ASP A 382 -27.88 14.61 12.85
N ASP A 383 -29.09 14.47 12.35
CA ASP A 383 -29.74 15.40 11.43
C ASP A 383 -28.83 15.85 10.24
N GLY A 384 -28.10 14.90 9.67
CA GLY A 384 -27.24 15.14 8.50
C GLY A 384 -25.91 15.84 8.79
N ALA A 385 -25.56 16.08 10.04
CA ALA A 385 -24.35 16.79 10.46
C ALA A 385 -23.61 16.04 11.57
N VAL A 386 -22.30 16.28 11.67
CA VAL A 386 -21.49 15.79 12.81
C VAL A 386 -21.96 16.52 14.08
N ALA A 387 -22.42 15.76 15.08
CA ALA A 387 -22.92 16.28 16.34
C ALA A 387 -21.85 16.29 17.46
N HIS A 388 -21.14 15.19 17.65
CA HIS A 388 -20.08 15.08 18.65
C HIS A 388 -19.17 13.88 18.40
N PRO A 389 -17.92 13.87 18.91
CA PRO A 389 -17.05 12.73 18.82
C PRO A 389 -17.48 11.58 19.76
N VAL A 390 -17.18 10.36 19.35
CA VAL A 390 -17.44 9.12 20.08
C VAL A 390 -16.21 8.24 20.16
N GLU A 391 -16.03 7.56 21.29
CA GLU A 391 -14.89 6.69 21.59
C GLU A 391 -15.28 5.47 22.41
N ASP A 392 -14.28 4.67 22.81
CA ASP A 392 -14.43 3.46 23.63
C ASP A 392 -15.36 2.42 22.98
N PHE A 393 -15.19 2.20 21.67
CA PHE A 393 -15.95 1.18 20.95
C PHE A 393 -15.07 0.37 19.99
N ALA A 394 -15.49 -0.85 19.73
CA ALA A 394 -14.97 -1.67 18.64
C ALA A 394 -16.04 -1.86 17.57
N VAL A 395 -15.61 -2.01 16.33
CA VAL A 395 -16.46 -2.44 15.23
C VAL A 395 -16.14 -3.87 14.86
N ALA A 396 -17.18 -4.69 14.65
CA ALA A 396 -17.02 -6.10 14.36
C ALA A 396 -17.95 -6.56 13.25
N GLY A 397 -17.50 -7.54 12.48
CA GLY A 397 -18.27 -8.09 11.39
C GLY A 397 -17.47 -9.00 10.47
N ASN A 398 -18.01 -9.18 9.26
CA ASN A 398 -17.33 -9.88 8.17
C ASN A 398 -17.21 -8.95 6.98
N PHE A 399 -16.02 -8.86 6.39
CA PHE A 399 -15.69 -7.89 5.34
C PHE A 399 -16.54 -8.07 4.07
N LEU A 400 -16.83 -9.31 3.64
CA LEU A 400 -17.71 -9.53 2.48
C LEU A 400 -19.17 -9.14 2.79
N THR A 401 -19.61 -9.33 4.03
CA THR A 401 -20.91 -8.83 4.48
C THR A 401 -20.95 -7.32 4.53
N LEU A 402 -19.88 -6.67 5.00
CA LEU A 402 -19.71 -5.23 4.97
C LEU A 402 -19.80 -4.70 3.54
N LEU A 403 -19.05 -5.27 2.58
CA LEU A 403 -19.13 -4.89 1.17
C LEU A 403 -20.52 -5.04 0.55
N ARG A 404 -21.30 -6.06 0.95
CA ARG A 404 -22.70 -6.23 0.52
C ARG A 404 -23.64 -5.18 1.09
N ASN A 405 -23.32 -4.66 2.26
CA ASN A 405 -24.15 -3.67 2.97
C ASN A 405 -23.78 -2.23 2.63
N ILE A 406 -22.83 -1.99 1.73
CA ILE A 406 -22.56 -0.64 1.23
C ILE A 406 -23.76 -0.12 0.46
N THR A 407 -24.25 1.06 0.87
CA THR A 407 -25.44 1.73 0.31
C THR A 407 -25.11 2.97 -0.50
N ALA A 408 -23.99 3.62 -0.20
CA ALA A 408 -23.49 4.75 -0.97
C ALA A 408 -21.95 4.83 -0.90
N VAL A 409 -21.38 5.43 -1.94
CA VAL A 409 -19.95 5.64 -2.10
C VAL A 409 -19.73 7.10 -2.49
N GLY A 410 -18.80 7.77 -1.82
CA GLY A 410 -18.43 9.18 -2.04
C GLY A 410 -17.86 9.41 -3.44
N ASP A 411 -17.78 10.66 -3.82
CA ASP A 411 -17.36 11.12 -5.16
C ASP A 411 -15.87 11.49 -5.25
N ARG A 412 -15.15 11.48 -4.11
CA ARG A 412 -13.74 11.87 -4.04
C ARG A 412 -12.89 10.80 -3.36
N LEU A 413 -11.82 10.39 -4.05
CA LEU A 413 -10.79 9.48 -3.51
C LEU A 413 -9.81 10.26 -2.63
N GLU A 414 -9.45 9.66 -1.50
CA GLU A 414 -8.23 9.97 -0.76
C GLU A 414 -7.33 8.75 -0.76
N TRP A 415 -6.02 8.98 -0.76
CA TRP A 415 -5.03 7.90 -0.85
C TRP A 415 -4.27 7.73 0.46
N ASP A 416 -4.12 6.48 0.86
CA ASP A 416 -3.21 6.03 1.90
C ASP A 416 -2.02 5.29 1.26
N PHE A 417 -0.79 5.64 1.67
CA PHE A 417 0.43 5.14 1.03
C PHE A 417 1.22 4.21 1.94
N GLY A 418 1.23 2.93 1.61
CA GLY A 418 1.98 1.88 2.30
C GLY A 418 3.35 1.58 1.68
N MET A 419 4.15 2.60 1.36
CA MET A 419 5.53 2.50 0.81
C MET A 419 5.64 1.90 -0.61
N ARG A 420 4.99 0.80 -0.91
CA ARG A 420 5.05 0.11 -2.21
C ARG A 420 3.69 -0.13 -2.83
N THR A 421 2.65 0.12 -2.06
CA THR A 421 1.25 0.03 -2.45
C THR A 421 0.53 1.30 -2.04
N ALA A 422 -0.49 1.68 -2.77
CA ALA A 422 -1.38 2.76 -2.40
C ALA A 422 -2.82 2.25 -2.38
N TYR A 423 -3.57 2.72 -1.40
CA TYR A 423 -4.98 2.36 -1.24
C TYR A 423 -5.82 3.62 -1.35
N GLY A 424 -6.68 3.68 -2.36
CA GLY A 424 -7.56 4.82 -2.60
C GLY A 424 -9.00 4.49 -2.22
N THR A 425 -9.63 5.29 -1.39
CA THR A 425 -11.06 5.13 -1.11
C THR A 425 -11.74 6.47 -0.95
N PRO A 426 -13.03 6.56 -1.30
CA PRO A 426 -13.88 7.67 -0.89
C PRO A 426 -14.51 7.40 0.47
N VAL A 427 -15.35 8.30 0.96
CA VAL A 427 -16.26 8.03 2.08
C VAL A 427 -17.19 6.89 1.69
N VAL A 428 -17.43 5.94 2.60
CA VAL A 428 -18.27 4.76 2.35
C VAL A 428 -19.40 4.69 3.38
N GLU A 429 -20.64 4.60 2.92
CA GLU A 429 -21.81 4.33 3.77
C GLU A 429 -22.12 2.84 3.80
N VAL A 430 -22.27 2.32 5.02
CA VAL A 430 -22.71 0.95 5.29
C VAL A 430 -24.03 0.99 6.05
N ARG A 431 -25.03 0.29 5.54
CA ARG A 431 -26.40 0.28 6.09
C ARG A 431 -26.43 0.04 7.60
N GLU A 432 -25.68 -0.93 8.05
CA GLU A 432 -25.64 -1.35 9.45
C GLU A 432 -24.34 -2.09 9.77
N LEU A 433 -23.72 -1.75 10.90
CA LEU A 433 -22.55 -2.41 11.43
C LEU A 433 -22.74 -2.61 12.94
N SER A 434 -22.10 -3.64 13.50
CA SER A 434 -22.13 -3.92 14.93
C SER A 434 -21.05 -3.12 15.66
N PHE A 435 -21.44 -2.42 16.71
CA PHE A 435 -20.58 -1.64 17.58
C PHE A 435 -20.66 -2.23 18.98
N ALA A 436 -19.50 -2.58 19.53
CA ALA A 436 -19.34 -2.98 20.93
C ALA A 436 -18.75 -1.79 21.68
N GLY A 437 -19.60 -1.06 22.37
CA GLY A 437 -19.25 0.09 23.18
C GLY A 437 -19.38 -0.19 24.68
N ALA A 438 -19.30 0.86 25.50
CA ALA A 438 -19.42 0.77 26.95
C ALA A 438 -20.88 0.77 27.43
#